data_d1e451849e7657d590d53450ef641c87
#
_entry.id   d1e451849e7657d590d53450ef641c87
#
_cell.length_a   1.000
_cell.length_b   1.000
_cell.length_c   1.000
_cell.angle_alpha   90.00
_cell.angle_beta   90.00
_cell.angle_gamma   90.00
#
_symmetry.space_group_name_H-M   'P 1'
#
loop_
_entity.id
_entity.type
_entity.pdbx_description
1 polymer ?
#
loop_
_entity_poly.entity_id
_entity_poly.type
_entity_poly.pdbx_seq_one_letter_code
_entity_poly.pdbx_strand_id
1 'polypeptide(L)'
;MTLKPYQRIFGAGPRGTFISAITFGLAYVLGGGTDLPPIHGSTTIGIVSLALASAATAAIVAWSLRSLPTGARGRELVTTGAFHYVRHPLYAAFLGPFGFGLALFMDGWIYLAWVVLQYPIWHWNIAAEERLMHQEFGDAYADYCRKTGRFLPRLTAFRLS
;
A
#
# COMPACT_ATOMS: atom_id res chain seq x y z
N MET A 1 -1.82 -3.35 27.85
CA MET A 1 -2.79 -4.15 27.07
C MET A 1 -1.97 -4.96 26.06
N THR A 2 -1.76 -6.26 26.31
CA THR A 2 -0.91 -7.10 25.46
C THR A 2 -1.59 -7.31 24.10
N LEU A 3 -0.91 -6.95 23.03
CA LEU A 3 -1.37 -7.20 21.65
C LEU A 3 -1.67 -8.69 21.47
N LYS A 4 -2.81 -9.01 20.86
CA LYS A 4 -3.10 -10.39 20.47
C LYS A 4 -1.99 -10.86 19.50
N PRO A 5 -1.49 -12.11 19.60
CA PRO A 5 -0.40 -12.62 18.74
C PRO A 5 -0.62 -12.37 17.25
N TYR A 6 -1.87 -12.42 16.79
CA TYR A 6 -2.30 -12.14 15.43
C TYR A 6 -1.97 -10.70 14.97
N GLN A 7 -2.19 -9.70 15.82
CA GLN A 7 -1.91 -8.29 15.49
C GLN A 7 -0.41 -7.98 15.38
N ARG A 8 0.43 -8.76 16.07
CA ARG A 8 1.90 -8.67 15.94
C ARG A 8 2.42 -9.24 14.63
N ILE A 9 1.73 -10.22 14.04
CA ILE A 9 2.21 -10.97 12.86
C ILE A 9 1.64 -10.40 11.56
N PHE A 10 0.36 -10.07 11.51
CA PHE A 10 -0.34 -9.74 10.26
C PHE A 10 -0.74 -8.26 10.12
N GLY A 11 -0.69 -7.46 11.18
CA GLY A 11 -1.08 -6.04 11.14
C GLY A 11 -2.47 -5.81 10.55
N ALA A 12 -2.61 -4.73 9.77
CA ALA A 12 -3.86 -4.37 9.08
C ALA A 12 -4.05 -5.13 7.74
N GLY A 13 -3.05 -5.88 7.28
CA GLY A 13 -2.99 -6.50 5.95
C GLY A 13 -4.22 -7.34 5.58
N PRO A 14 -4.58 -8.41 6.33
CA PRO A 14 -5.67 -9.31 5.95
C PRO A 14 -7.03 -8.60 5.83
N ARG A 15 -7.34 -7.71 6.77
CA ARG A 15 -8.58 -6.93 6.74
C ARG A 15 -8.61 -5.98 5.54
N GLY A 16 -7.51 -5.26 5.29
CA GLY A 16 -7.40 -4.35 4.16
C GLY A 16 -7.51 -5.08 2.82
N THR A 17 -6.84 -6.22 2.67
CA THR A 17 -6.92 -7.06 1.47
C THR A 17 -8.34 -7.55 1.23
N PHE A 18 -9.05 -7.99 2.26
CA PHE A 18 -10.43 -8.43 2.13
C PHE A 18 -11.37 -7.30 1.68
N ILE A 19 -11.25 -6.10 2.27
CA ILE A 19 -12.02 -4.93 1.84
C ILE A 19 -11.67 -4.55 0.40
N SER A 20 -10.38 -4.59 0.03
CA SER A 20 -9.94 -4.29 -1.34
C SER A 20 -10.51 -5.28 -2.35
N ALA A 21 -10.58 -6.57 -2.00
CA ALA A 21 -11.16 -7.60 -2.86
C ALA A 21 -12.67 -7.39 -3.06
N ILE A 22 -13.41 -7.07 -2.00
CA ILE A 22 -14.86 -6.79 -2.09
C ILE A 22 -15.11 -5.56 -2.96
N THR A 23 -14.38 -4.47 -2.73
CA THR A 23 -14.55 -3.23 -3.50
C THR A 23 -14.10 -3.41 -4.96
N PHE A 24 -13.11 -4.27 -5.23
CA PHE A 24 -12.74 -4.64 -6.60
C PHE A 24 -13.84 -5.45 -7.28
N GLY A 25 -14.41 -6.45 -6.59
CA GLY A 25 -15.54 -7.21 -7.12
C GLY A 25 -16.75 -6.33 -7.44
N LEU A 26 -17.03 -5.32 -6.59
CA LEU A 26 -18.06 -4.33 -6.85
C LEU A 26 -17.72 -3.47 -8.08
N ALA A 27 -16.49 -2.99 -8.20
CA ALA A 27 -16.05 -2.25 -9.38
C ALA A 27 -16.15 -3.09 -10.66
N TYR A 28 -15.88 -4.40 -10.57
CA TYR A 28 -16.02 -5.33 -11.71
C TYR A 28 -17.48 -5.48 -12.15
N VAL A 29 -18.40 -5.67 -11.22
CA VAL A 29 -19.84 -5.78 -11.53
C VAL A 29 -20.39 -4.46 -12.10
N LEU A 30 -20.04 -3.33 -11.51
CA LEU A 30 -20.47 -2.01 -11.99
C LEU A 30 -19.83 -1.65 -13.33
N GLY A 31 -18.58 -2.05 -13.56
CA GLY A 31 -17.84 -1.77 -14.79
C GLY A 31 -18.47 -2.40 -16.03
N GLY A 32 -19.08 -3.58 -15.89
CA GLY A 32 -19.79 -4.27 -16.98
C GLY A 32 -21.07 -3.55 -17.46
N GLY A 33 -21.57 -2.56 -16.70
CA GLY A 33 -22.73 -1.76 -17.05
C GLY A 33 -22.42 -0.33 -17.52
N THR A 34 -21.14 0.02 -17.71
CA THR A 34 -20.76 1.37 -18.15
C THR A 34 -20.49 1.42 -19.65
N ASP A 35 -21.08 2.40 -20.35
CA ASP A 35 -20.82 2.68 -21.76
C ASP A 35 -19.59 3.58 -21.97
N LEU A 36 -18.72 3.71 -20.96
CA LEU A 36 -17.50 4.51 -21.07
C LEU A 36 -16.49 3.84 -22.00
N PRO A 37 -15.80 4.63 -22.87
CA PRO A 37 -14.77 4.08 -23.72
C PRO A 37 -13.63 3.48 -22.89
N PRO A 38 -12.90 2.49 -23.40
CA PRO A 38 -11.72 1.96 -22.75
C PRO A 38 -10.66 3.06 -22.55
N ILE A 39 -9.76 2.88 -21.59
CA ILE A 39 -8.68 3.86 -21.33
C ILE A 39 -7.68 3.89 -22.50
N HIS A 40 -7.34 2.72 -23.05
CA HIS A 40 -6.38 2.60 -24.16
C HIS A 40 -6.84 1.62 -25.27
N GLY A 41 -7.78 0.72 -25.02
CA GLY A 41 -8.33 -0.21 -26.00
C GLY A 41 -7.33 -1.25 -26.53
N SER A 42 -6.24 -1.53 -25.82
CA SER A 42 -5.16 -2.42 -26.29
C SER A 42 -4.80 -3.49 -25.25
N THR A 43 -5.09 -4.74 -25.56
CA THR A 43 -4.71 -5.89 -24.73
C THR A 43 -3.20 -5.93 -24.43
N THR A 44 -2.37 -5.59 -25.41
CA THR A 44 -0.90 -5.58 -25.25
C THR A 44 -0.48 -4.54 -24.20
N ILE A 45 -1.03 -3.31 -24.28
CA ILE A 45 -0.72 -2.26 -23.29
C ILE A 45 -1.15 -2.72 -21.90
N GLY A 46 -2.32 -3.31 -21.75
CA GLY A 46 -2.81 -3.83 -20.49
C GLY A 46 -1.86 -4.90 -19.89
N ILE A 47 -1.49 -5.91 -20.69
CA ILE A 47 -0.58 -6.98 -20.23
C ILE A 47 0.79 -6.42 -19.84
N VAL A 48 1.38 -5.56 -20.65
CA VAL A 48 2.69 -4.95 -20.39
C VAL A 48 2.62 -4.09 -19.10
N SER A 49 1.59 -3.29 -18.96
CA SER A 49 1.37 -2.47 -17.76
C SER A 49 1.29 -3.32 -16.48
N LEU A 50 0.51 -4.41 -16.50
CA LEU A 50 0.40 -5.32 -15.36
C LEU A 50 1.72 -6.03 -15.08
N ALA A 51 2.45 -6.47 -16.08
CA ALA A 51 3.74 -7.14 -15.93
C ALA A 51 4.78 -6.20 -15.28
N LEU A 52 4.92 -4.97 -15.80
CA LEU A 52 5.85 -3.97 -15.25
C LEU A 52 5.45 -3.58 -13.82
N ALA A 53 4.16 -3.36 -13.57
CA ALA A 53 3.64 -3.03 -12.25
C ALA A 53 3.87 -4.17 -11.24
N SER A 54 3.68 -5.41 -11.65
CA SER A 54 3.95 -6.61 -10.82
C SER A 54 5.44 -6.73 -10.49
N ALA A 55 6.32 -6.49 -11.47
CA ALA A 55 7.76 -6.49 -11.26
C ALA A 55 8.20 -5.39 -10.29
N ALA A 56 7.69 -4.15 -10.46
CA ALA A 56 7.94 -3.04 -9.56
C ALA A 56 7.44 -3.33 -8.13
N THR A 57 6.24 -3.90 -8.01
CA THR A 57 5.67 -4.32 -6.73
C THR A 57 6.55 -5.36 -6.04
N ALA A 58 6.97 -6.40 -6.78
CA ALA A 58 7.85 -7.43 -6.26
C ALA A 58 9.19 -6.86 -5.78
N ALA A 59 9.77 -5.92 -6.54
CA ALA A 59 11.01 -5.24 -6.16
C ALA A 59 10.86 -4.43 -4.86
N ILE A 60 9.77 -3.65 -4.72
CA ILE A 60 9.50 -2.86 -3.50
C ILE A 60 9.24 -3.79 -2.31
N VAL A 61 8.47 -4.87 -2.50
CA VAL A 61 8.21 -5.87 -1.46
C VAL A 61 9.53 -6.52 -1.00
N ALA A 62 10.35 -6.97 -1.94
CA ALA A 62 11.65 -7.58 -1.62
C ALA A 62 12.57 -6.59 -0.89
N TRP A 63 12.62 -5.33 -1.32
CA TRP A 63 13.37 -4.28 -0.64
C TRP A 63 12.84 -4.03 0.78
N SER A 64 11.52 -3.95 0.95
CA SER A 64 10.88 -3.75 2.25
C SER A 64 11.20 -4.89 3.23
N LEU A 65 11.12 -6.13 2.75
CA LEU A 65 11.43 -7.30 3.57
C LEU A 65 12.91 -7.36 3.96
N ARG A 66 13.83 -6.98 3.05
CA ARG A 66 15.27 -6.88 3.36
C ARG A 66 15.59 -5.75 4.34
N SER A 67 14.79 -4.67 4.32
CA SER A 67 14.94 -3.53 5.24
C SER A 67 14.42 -3.84 6.64
N LEU A 68 13.71 -4.96 6.84
CA LEU A 68 13.12 -5.35 8.11
C LEU A 68 13.96 -6.49 8.73
N PRO A 69 14.85 -6.21 9.71
CA PRO A 69 15.68 -7.24 10.34
C PRO A 69 14.85 -8.36 10.95
N THR A 70 15.39 -9.58 10.83
CA THR A 70 14.76 -10.78 11.42
C THR A 70 14.75 -10.60 12.95
N GLY A 71 13.60 -10.41 13.56
CA GLY A 71 13.46 -10.19 15.01
C GLY A 71 13.11 -8.74 15.42
N ALA A 72 13.25 -7.76 14.54
CA ALA A 72 12.87 -6.36 14.82
C ALA A 72 11.34 -6.13 14.81
N ARG A 73 10.56 -7.07 14.24
CA ARG A 73 9.11 -6.94 14.14
C ARG A 73 8.47 -6.78 15.52
N GLY A 74 7.89 -5.61 15.77
CA GLY A 74 7.20 -5.27 17.02
C GLY A 74 8.13 -5.12 18.24
N ARG A 75 9.45 -4.97 18.02
CA ARG A 75 10.44 -4.72 19.08
C ARG A 75 11.24 -3.45 18.85
N GLU A 76 11.49 -3.11 17.61
CA GLU A 76 12.28 -1.94 17.22
C GLU A 76 11.55 -1.12 16.17
N LEU A 77 11.70 0.20 16.24
CA LEU A 77 11.19 1.12 15.23
C LEU A 77 12.17 1.16 14.06
N VAL A 78 11.82 0.47 12.96
CA VAL A 78 12.62 0.49 11.74
C VAL A 78 12.26 1.72 10.92
N THR A 79 13.25 2.59 10.67
CA THR A 79 13.10 3.86 9.93
C THR A 79 14.06 3.97 8.73
N THR A 80 14.78 2.89 8.41
CA THR A 80 15.81 2.84 7.37
C THR A 80 15.35 2.02 6.15
N GLY A 81 16.13 2.05 5.07
CA GLY A 81 15.81 1.33 3.85
C GLY A 81 14.49 1.80 3.23
N ALA A 82 13.61 0.89 2.87
CA ALA A 82 12.29 1.21 2.31
C ALA A 82 11.43 2.06 3.27
N PHE A 83 11.58 1.85 4.59
CA PHE A 83 10.86 2.58 5.63
C PHE A 83 11.34 4.03 5.81
N HIS A 84 12.48 4.41 5.26
CA HIS A 84 12.90 5.81 5.22
C HIS A 84 11.98 6.67 4.34
N TYR A 85 11.49 6.13 3.25
CA TYR A 85 10.66 6.87 2.27
C TYR A 85 9.18 6.88 2.63
N VAL A 86 8.65 5.73 3.05
CA VAL A 86 7.24 5.58 3.46
C VAL A 86 7.15 4.65 4.67
N ARG A 87 6.17 4.90 5.55
CA ARG A 87 6.00 4.09 6.76
C ARG A 87 5.45 2.68 6.50
N HIS A 88 4.69 2.53 5.41
CA HIS A 88 4.06 1.27 5.03
C HIS A 88 4.42 0.87 3.58
N PRO A 89 5.71 0.56 3.31
CA PRO A 89 6.18 0.31 1.95
C PRO A 89 5.53 -0.91 1.29
N LEU A 90 5.20 -1.96 2.05
CA LEU A 90 4.48 -3.12 1.53
C LEU A 90 3.10 -2.72 1.01
N TYR A 91 2.33 -1.96 1.78
CA TYR A 91 1.01 -1.49 1.36
C TYR A 91 1.12 -0.48 0.21
N ALA A 92 2.11 0.41 0.25
CA ALA A 92 2.37 1.36 -0.84
C ALA A 92 2.64 0.66 -2.18
N ALA A 93 3.36 -0.48 -2.18
CA ALA A 93 3.62 -1.27 -3.37
C ALA A 93 2.33 -1.82 -4.01
N PHE A 94 1.40 -2.29 -3.20
CA PHE A 94 0.11 -2.80 -3.70
C PHE A 94 -0.86 -1.68 -4.09
N LEU A 95 -0.90 -0.58 -3.33
CA LEU A 95 -1.78 0.57 -3.62
C LEU A 95 -1.32 1.38 -4.83
N GLY A 96 -0.02 1.54 -5.01
CA GLY A 96 0.59 2.27 -6.12
C GLY A 96 0.78 1.36 -7.35
N PRO A 97 2.00 0.84 -7.57
CA PRO A 97 2.32 0.14 -8.81
C PRO A 97 1.32 -0.95 -9.19
N PHE A 98 1.02 -1.88 -8.27
CA PHE A 98 0.12 -2.99 -8.58
C PHE A 98 -1.29 -2.52 -8.89
N GLY A 99 -1.87 -1.64 -8.06
CA GLY A 99 -3.23 -1.14 -8.27
C GLY A 99 -3.39 -0.44 -9.61
N PHE A 100 -2.45 0.46 -9.97
CA PHE A 100 -2.46 1.14 -11.27
C PHE A 100 -2.27 0.18 -12.44
N GLY A 101 -1.33 -0.76 -12.34
CA GLY A 101 -1.11 -1.78 -13.38
C GLY A 101 -2.35 -2.66 -13.59
N LEU A 102 -3.03 -3.04 -12.51
CA LEU A 102 -4.28 -3.80 -12.59
C LEU A 102 -5.40 -2.98 -13.22
N ALA A 103 -5.53 -1.69 -12.87
CA ALA A 103 -6.55 -0.81 -13.47
C ALA A 103 -6.34 -0.62 -14.97
N LEU A 104 -5.09 -0.47 -15.41
CA LEU A 104 -4.75 -0.41 -16.84
C LEU A 104 -4.99 -1.74 -17.54
N PHE A 105 -4.70 -2.87 -16.90
CA PHE A 105 -4.99 -4.20 -17.45
C PHE A 105 -6.50 -4.42 -17.64
N MET A 106 -7.32 -3.96 -16.69
CA MET A 106 -8.78 -4.03 -16.75
C MET A 106 -9.38 -3.01 -17.74
N ASP A 107 -8.60 -2.06 -18.21
CA ASP A 107 -8.91 -1.07 -19.26
C ASP A 107 -10.22 -0.29 -19.06
N GLY A 108 -10.61 0.00 -17.82
CA GLY A 108 -11.84 0.70 -17.49
C GLY A 108 -11.63 1.79 -16.42
N TRP A 109 -12.26 2.96 -16.63
CA TRP A 109 -12.18 4.13 -15.74
C TRP A 109 -12.61 3.83 -14.31
N ILE A 110 -13.54 2.89 -14.12
CA ILE A 110 -14.00 2.48 -12.79
C ILE A 110 -12.88 1.83 -11.97
N TYR A 111 -11.92 1.17 -12.61
CA TYR A 111 -10.79 0.57 -11.91
C TYR A 111 -9.77 1.61 -11.48
N LEU A 112 -9.61 2.72 -12.22
CA LEU A 112 -8.83 3.88 -11.75
C LEU A 112 -9.52 4.54 -10.55
N ALA A 113 -10.83 4.71 -10.62
CA ALA A 113 -11.60 5.20 -9.46
C ALA A 113 -11.46 4.28 -8.24
N TRP A 114 -11.48 2.96 -8.46
CA TRP A 114 -11.22 1.99 -7.40
C TRP A 114 -9.82 2.16 -6.79
N VAL A 115 -8.78 2.35 -7.59
CA VAL A 115 -7.41 2.61 -7.08
C VAL A 115 -7.38 3.85 -6.19
N VAL A 116 -8.01 4.93 -6.62
CA VAL A 116 -8.09 6.18 -5.82
C VAL A 116 -8.84 5.93 -4.52
N LEU A 117 -9.93 5.16 -4.56
CA LEU A 117 -10.73 4.81 -3.38
C LEU A 117 -9.94 3.94 -2.37
N GLN A 118 -8.98 3.15 -2.83
CA GLN A 118 -8.14 2.35 -1.91
C GLN A 118 -7.35 3.24 -0.94
N TYR A 119 -6.95 4.45 -1.37
CA TYR A 119 -6.14 5.32 -0.51
C TYR A 119 -6.82 5.68 0.82
N PRO A 120 -8.04 6.24 0.88
CA PRO A 120 -8.74 6.51 2.13
C PRO A 120 -9.12 5.22 2.88
N ILE A 121 -9.47 4.14 2.19
CA ILE A 121 -9.78 2.84 2.81
C ILE A 121 -8.58 2.33 3.61
N TRP A 122 -7.41 2.30 2.98
CA TRP A 122 -6.19 1.84 3.64
C TRP A 122 -5.69 2.82 4.69
N HIS A 123 -5.89 4.13 4.48
CA HIS A 123 -5.58 5.14 5.46
C HIS A 123 -6.35 4.92 6.78
N TRP A 124 -7.62 4.58 6.68
CA TRP A 124 -8.45 4.22 7.83
C TRP A 124 -8.06 2.86 8.43
N ASN A 125 -7.80 1.87 7.57
CA ASN A 125 -7.50 0.51 8.00
C ASN A 125 -6.22 0.43 8.84
N ILE A 126 -5.17 1.18 8.47
CA ILE A 126 -3.89 1.18 9.21
C ILE A 126 -3.88 2.09 10.43
N ALA A 127 -4.91 2.90 10.64
CA ALA A 127 -4.95 3.84 11.78
C ALA A 127 -4.83 3.14 13.13
N ALA A 128 -5.35 1.92 13.26
CA ALA A 128 -5.21 1.11 14.46
C ALA A 128 -3.75 0.64 14.67
N GLU A 129 -3.08 0.24 13.60
CA GLU A 129 -1.66 -0.14 13.62
C GLU A 129 -0.77 1.03 14.02
N GLU A 130 -0.99 2.22 13.43
CA GLU A 130 -0.24 3.43 13.80
C GLU A 130 -0.50 3.87 15.24
N ARG A 131 -1.72 3.73 15.76
CA ARG A 131 -1.98 3.99 17.20
C ARG A 131 -1.15 3.08 18.11
N LEU A 132 -1.00 1.82 17.76
CA LEU A 132 -0.17 0.88 18.51
C LEU A 132 1.31 1.25 18.44
N MET A 133 1.79 1.68 17.28
CA MET A 133 3.16 2.18 17.12
C MET A 133 3.41 3.43 17.97
N HIS A 134 2.44 4.36 18.05
CA HIS A 134 2.51 5.50 18.95
C HIS A 134 2.55 5.11 20.45
N GLN A 135 1.79 4.08 20.85
CA GLN A 135 1.82 3.59 22.23
C GLN A 135 3.13 2.90 22.60
N GLU A 136 3.73 2.18 21.65
CA GLU A 136 4.96 1.42 21.88
C GLU A 136 6.21 2.33 21.84
N PHE A 137 6.30 3.24 20.85
CA PHE A 137 7.51 4.02 20.56
C PHE A 137 7.38 5.52 20.90
N GLY A 138 6.22 6.00 21.33
CA GLY A 138 6.01 7.37 21.82
C GLY A 138 6.51 8.45 20.85
N ASP A 139 7.35 9.35 21.39
CA ASP A 139 7.90 10.51 20.65
C ASP A 139 8.76 10.11 19.46
N ALA A 140 9.48 9.00 19.54
CA ALA A 140 10.30 8.50 18.44
C ALA A 140 9.43 8.19 17.19
N TYR A 141 8.24 7.59 17.39
CA TYR A 141 7.32 7.35 16.30
C TYR A 141 6.65 8.64 15.82
N ALA A 142 6.35 9.58 16.71
CA ALA A 142 5.82 10.89 16.35
C ALA A 142 6.80 11.65 15.44
N ASP A 143 8.10 11.65 15.76
CA ASP A 143 9.16 12.25 14.96
C ASP A 143 9.29 11.60 13.59
N TYR A 144 9.24 10.28 13.55
CA TYR A 144 9.23 9.52 12.31
C TYR A 144 8.03 9.88 11.43
N CYS A 145 6.82 9.99 12.00
CA CYS A 145 5.62 10.41 11.30
C CYS A 145 5.72 11.83 10.72
N ARG A 146 6.45 12.74 11.36
CA ARG A 146 6.67 14.10 10.84
C ARG A 146 7.52 14.10 9.57
N LYS A 147 8.49 13.21 9.48
CA LYS A 147 9.48 13.13 8.38
C LYS A 147 9.02 12.24 7.23
N THR A 148 8.25 11.19 7.51
CA THR A 148 7.94 10.12 6.57
C THR A 148 6.44 9.99 6.32
N GLY A 149 6.03 9.90 5.07
CA GLY A 149 4.62 9.70 4.70
C GLY A 149 4.14 8.26 4.92
N ARG A 150 2.82 8.04 4.86
CA ARG A 150 2.24 6.70 5.04
C ARG A 150 2.53 5.78 3.84
N PHE A 151 2.02 6.16 2.68
CA PHE A 151 2.10 5.40 1.42
C PHE A 151 2.84 6.17 0.33
N LEU A 152 2.90 7.50 0.44
CA LEU A 152 3.61 8.37 -0.49
C LEU A 152 4.77 9.04 0.25
N PRO A 153 5.95 9.16 -0.38
CA PRO A 153 7.07 9.89 0.19
C PRO A 153 6.70 11.35 0.46
N ARG A 154 7.18 11.91 1.57
CA ARG A 154 7.13 13.36 1.76
C ARG A 154 8.27 14.02 0.98
N LEU A 155 8.01 15.18 0.38
CA LEU A 155 9.04 15.94 -0.36
C LEU A 155 10.25 16.31 0.51
N THR A 156 10.08 16.39 1.82
CA THR A 156 11.16 16.60 2.80
C THR A 156 12.13 15.42 2.90
N ALA A 157 11.71 14.21 2.58
CA ALA A 157 12.57 13.01 2.62
C ALA A 157 13.72 13.07 1.58
N PHE A 158 13.53 13.81 0.48
CA PHE A 158 14.54 13.96 -0.59
C PHE A 158 15.58 15.05 -0.33
N ARG A 159 15.42 15.89 0.72
CA ARG A 159 16.36 16.98 1.04
C ARG A 159 17.46 16.58 2.03
N LEU A 160 17.44 15.39 2.59
CA LEU A 160 18.32 14.95 3.67
C LEU A 160 19.16 13.70 3.32
N SER A 161 19.20 13.32 2.04
CA SER A 161 20.06 12.23 1.55
C SER A 161 21.31 12.76 0.86
#